data_133cd85afdab8a97ea1fccf1080627ee
#
_entry.id   133cd85afdab8a97ea1fccf1080627ee
#
_cell.length_a   1.000
_cell.length_b   1.000
_cell.length_c   1.000
_cell.angle_alpha   90.00
_cell.angle_beta   90.00
_cell.angle_gamma   90.00
#
_symmetry.space_group_name_H-M   'P 1'
#
loop_
_entity.id
_entity.type
_entity.pdbx_description
1 polymer ?
#
loop_
_entity_poly.entity_id
_entity_poly.type
_entity_poly.pdbx_seq_one_letter_code
_entity_poly.pdbx_strand_id
1 'polypeptide(L)'
;FELDPLKKIYNMSVSEKQTVEIVKMLYRGANILILDEPTAVLTPQETDRLFDVLRNMRDDGKAIIIITHKLHEVLSLSNRVAVLRKGRYIGTVPTSEATELSLTEMMVGEKVSLDIGREEPKDVKKRLEIKNLTCIDKNGVKTLDNVSFDVYGGEVLGIAGIAGSGQKELLEAVAGLQIIQDGSITYFADDNTQTELVGKSPLAIRKIGVALSFVPEDRLGMGLVANMDLTDNVMLRSYRDGKGSFLNRKNPKERTEKIVEGLHVVTPSLSTPIRKLSGGNVQKVLVGREIANAPSVLMTAYAVRGLDINTSYTIYHLINQQKAKGVAVVYVGEDLDVLLELADKILVLCAGKVSGVVDARSTTKEQVGLMMTKHTEEGM
;
A
#
# COMPACT_ATOMS: atom_id res chain seq x y z
N PHE A 1 -15.50 -23.23 -6.34
CA PHE A 1 -15.64 -21.80 -6.68
C PHE A 1 -17.10 -21.48 -6.97
N GLU A 2 -17.62 -20.42 -6.38
CA GLU A 2 -18.96 -19.91 -6.70
C GLU A 2 -18.81 -18.83 -7.77
N LEU A 3 -19.19 -19.16 -9.01
CA LEU A 3 -19.20 -18.23 -10.15
C LEU A 3 -20.57 -18.32 -10.83
N ASP A 4 -21.18 -17.19 -11.11
CA ASP A 4 -22.34 -17.12 -11.98
C ASP A 4 -21.88 -17.29 -13.45
N PRO A 5 -22.22 -18.41 -14.12
CA PRO A 5 -21.78 -18.68 -15.49
C PRO A 5 -22.40 -17.73 -16.53
N LEU A 6 -23.45 -16.98 -16.17
CA LEU A 6 -24.11 -15.99 -17.05
C LEU A 6 -23.57 -14.58 -16.85
N LYS A 7 -22.77 -14.34 -15.80
CA LYS A 7 -22.18 -13.03 -15.54
C LYS A 7 -21.12 -12.70 -16.59
N LYS A 8 -21.25 -11.54 -17.20
CA LYS A 8 -20.30 -11.08 -18.23
C LYS A 8 -18.97 -10.71 -17.59
N ILE A 9 -17.85 -11.10 -18.23
CA ILE A 9 -16.47 -10.90 -17.72
C ILE A 9 -16.18 -9.44 -17.36
N TYR A 10 -16.70 -8.46 -18.13
CA TYR A 10 -16.46 -7.05 -17.83
C TYR A 10 -17.17 -6.55 -16.56
N ASN A 11 -18.22 -7.27 -16.10
CA ASN A 11 -18.92 -6.99 -14.85
C ASN A 11 -18.36 -7.78 -13.65
N MET A 12 -17.37 -8.65 -13.87
CA MET A 12 -16.76 -9.44 -12.81
C MET A 12 -15.72 -8.61 -12.05
N SER A 13 -15.62 -8.84 -10.74
CA SER A 13 -14.52 -8.35 -9.92
C SER A 13 -13.18 -8.94 -10.39
N VAL A 14 -12.07 -8.39 -9.91
CA VAL A 14 -10.74 -8.91 -10.24
C VAL A 14 -10.58 -10.34 -9.70
N SER A 15 -11.06 -10.61 -8.49
CA SER A 15 -11.09 -11.94 -7.86
C SER A 15 -11.89 -12.96 -8.71
N GLU A 16 -13.10 -12.60 -9.14
CA GLU A 16 -13.92 -13.48 -10.02
C GLU A 16 -13.22 -13.76 -11.36
N LYS A 17 -12.57 -12.75 -11.98
CA LYS A 17 -11.80 -12.94 -13.21
C LYS A 17 -10.65 -13.91 -13.03
N GLN A 18 -9.93 -13.81 -11.92
CA GLN A 18 -8.84 -14.72 -11.58
C GLN A 18 -9.36 -16.15 -11.38
N THR A 19 -10.49 -16.31 -10.68
CA THR A 19 -11.15 -17.60 -10.50
C THR A 19 -11.55 -18.21 -11.86
N VAL A 20 -12.06 -17.41 -12.79
CA VAL A 20 -12.38 -17.88 -14.16
C VAL A 20 -11.12 -18.41 -14.88
N GLU A 21 -9.97 -17.73 -14.77
CA GLU A 21 -8.73 -18.19 -15.38
C GLU A 21 -8.28 -19.55 -14.79
N ILE A 22 -8.39 -19.72 -13.48
CA ILE A 22 -8.05 -20.99 -12.81
C ILE A 22 -9.00 -22.11 -13.29
N VAL A 23 -10.32 -21.88 -13.25
CA VAL A 23 -11.34 -22.84 -13.72
C VAL A 23 -11.12 -23.23 -15.18
N LYS A 24 -10.78 -22.27 -16.03
CA LYS A 24 -10.47 -22.51 -17.45
C LYS A 24 -9.28 -23.47 -17.63
N MET A 25 -8.21 -23.33 -16.83
CA MET A 25 -7.06 -24.23 -16.88
C MET A 25 -7.42 -25.64 -16.37
N LEU A 26 -8.22 -25.72 -15.32
CA LEU A 26 -8.74 -26.98 -14.80
C LEU A 26 -9.58 -27.74 -15.84
N TYR A 27 -10.53 -27.03 -16.46
CA TYR A 27 -11.39 -27.60 -17.50
C TYR A 27 -10.61 -28.15 -18.70
N ARG A 28 -9.48 -27.54 -19.05
CA ARG A 28 -8.58 -28.00 -20.11
C ARG A 28 -7.75 -29.22 -19.73
N GLY A 29 -7.88 -29.75 -18.53
CA GLY A 29 -7.16 -30.93 -18.05
C GLY A 29 -5.66 -30.71 -17.85
N ALA A 30 -5.24 -29.51 -17.45
CA ALA A 30 -3.84 -29.21 -17.17
C ALA A 30 -3.26 -30.15 -16.10
N ASN A 31 -2.11 -30.77 -16.41
CA ASN A 31 -1.36 -31.61 -15.47
C ASN A 31 -0.29 -30.81 -14.70
N ILE A 32 0.12 -29.68 -15.25
CA ILE A 32 1.06 -28.73 -14.65
C ILE A 32 0.37 -27.38 -14.61
N LEU A 33 0.22 -26.81 -13.42
CA LEU A 33 -0.36 -25.51 -13.19
C LEU A 33 0.72 -24.54 -12.69
N ILE A 34 0.87 -23.39 -13.36
CA ILE A 34 1.80 -22.33 -12.95
C ILE A 34 0.96 -21.11 -12.60
N LEU A 35 1.07 -20.66 -11.36
CA LEU A 35 0.33 -19.53 -10.81
C LEU A 35 1.31 -18.43 -10.38
N ASP A 36 1.14 -17.23 -10.92
CA ASP A 36 1.95 -16.06 -10.59
C ASP A 36 1.10 -15.10 -9.75
N GLU A 37 1.51 -14.87 -8.48
CA GLU A 37 0.83 -14.03 -7.47
C GLU A 37 -0.69 -14.28 -7.39
N PRO A 38 -1.15 -15.55 -7.23
CA PRO A 38 -2.57 -15.88 -7.40
C PRO A 38 -3.48 -15.32 -6.29
N THR A 39 -2.92 -14.83 -5.21
CA THR A 39 -3.65 -14.33 -4.03
C THR A 39 -3.60 -12.83 -3.87
N ALA A 40 -2.98 -12.11 -4.80
CA ALA A 40 -2.75 -10.66 -4.69
C ALA A 40 -4.03 -9.83 -4.54
N VAL A 41 -5.17 -10.34 -5.01
CA VAL A 41 -6.47 -9.65 -5.00
C VAL A 41 -7.56 -10.43 -4.27
N LEU A 42 -7.20 -11.52 -3.60
CA LEU A 42 -8.12 -12.39 -2.87
C LEU A 42 -8.22 -11.97 -1.39
N THR A 43 -9.41 -12.16 -0.83
CA THR A 43 -9.59 -12.11 0.63
C THR A 43 -8.96 -13.35 1.28
N PRO A 44 -8.69 -13.34 2.60
CA PRO A 44 -8.20 -14.52 3.30
C PRO A 44 -9.07 -15.76 3.06
N GLN A 45 -10.39 -15.62 3.12
CA GLN A 45 -11.35 -16.72 2.90
C GLN A 45 -11.31 -17.26 1.47
N GLU A 46 -11.11 -16.39 0.47
CA GLU A 46 -10.93 -16.81 -0.93
C GLU A 46 -9.58 -17.50 -1.14
N THR A 47 -8.53 -17.03 -0.46
CA THR A 47 -7.20 -17.63 -0.47
C THR A 47 -7.25 -19.04 0.09
N ASP A 48 -7.92 -19.26 1.22
CA ASP A 48 -8.08 -20.59 1.83
C ASP A 48 -8.81 -21.55 0.87
N ARG A 49 -9.91 -21.10 0.26
CA ARG A 49 -10.64 -21.89 -0.75
C ARG A 49 -9.77 -22.23 -1.96
N LEU A 50 -8.97 -21.29 -2.44
CA LEU A 50 -8.01 -21.53 -3.53
C LEU A 50 -6.99 -22.60 -3.11
N PHE A 51 -6.43 -22.48 -1.91
CA PHE A 51 -5.44 -23.44 -1.41
C PHE A 51 -6.02 -24.84 -1.24
N ASP A 52 -7.27 -24.96 -0.80
CA ASP A 52 -7.95 -26.27 -0.73
C ASP A 52 -8.09 -26.91 -2.11
N VAL A 53 -8.43 -26.12 -3.12
CA VAL A 53 -8.49 -26.61 -4.52
C VAL A 53 -7.11 -27.05 -4.99
N LEU A 54 -6.06 -26.26 -4.72
CA LEU A 54 -4.69 -26.60 -5.11
C LEU A 54 -4.17 -27.85 -4.39
N ARG A 55 -4.50 -28.03 -3.10
CA ARG A 55 -4.17 -29.25 -2.34
C ARG A 55 -4.85 -30.49 -2.96
N ASN A 56 -6.14 -30.41 -3.27
CA ASN A 56 -6.87 -31.50 -3.93
C ASN A 56 -6.25 -31.86 -5.28
N MET A 57 -5.88 -30.85 -6.09
CA MET A 57 -5.20 -31.07 -7.38
C MET A 57 -3.84 -31.76 -7.21
N ARG A 58 -3.05 -31.34 -6.22
CA ARG A 58 -1.77 -31.99 -5.87
C ARG A 58 -2.00 -33.44 -5.49
N ASP A 59 -3.00 -33.73 -4.66
CA ASP A 59 -3.33 -35.07 -4.19
C ASP A 59 -3.86 -35.97 -5.32
N ASP A 60 -4.46 -35.34 -6.37
CA ASP A 60 -4.79 -35.98 -7.67
C ASP A 60 -3.58 -36.16 -8.59
N GLY A 61 -2.35 -35.90 -8.13
CA GLY A 61 -1.11 -36.15 -8.85
C GLY A 61 -0.72 -35.03 -9.83
N LYS A 62 -1.34 -33.85 -9.77
CA LYS A 62 -0.96 -32.71 -10.60
C LYS A 62 0.23 -31.96 -10.01
N ALA A 63 1.08 -31.42 -10.89
CA ALA A 63 2.20 -30.57 -10.49
C ALA A 63 1.75 -29.10 -10.42
N ILE A 64 2.03 -28.44 -9.28
CA ILE A 64 1.67 -27.04 -9.06
C ILE A 64 2.93 -26.23 -8.77
N ILE A 65 3.13 -25.15 -9.51
CA ILE A 65 4.17 -24.15 -9.28
C ILE A 65 3.46 -22.87 -8.93
N ILE A 66 3.73 -22.35 -7.73
CA ILE A 66 3.22 -21.07 -7.28
C ILE A 66 4.39 -20.09 -7.13
N ILE A 67 4.23 -18.89 -7.68
CA ILE A 67 5.18 -17.79 -7.53
C ILE A 67 4.50 -16.76 -6.65
N THR A 68 5.10 -16.47 -5.50
CA THR A 68 4.60 -15.46 -4.56
C THR A 68 5.74 -14.94 -3.68
N HIS A 69 5.60 -13.75 -3.17
CA HIS A 69 6.49 -13.17 -2.16
C HIS A 69 5.93 -13.30 -0.74
N LYS A 70 4.69 -13.78 -0.59
CA LYS A 70 4.03 -13.99 0.69
C LYS A 70 4.47 -15.32 1.30
N LEU A 71 5.46 -15.27 2.19
CA LEU A 71 6.13 -16.46 2.71
C LEU A 71 5.20 -17.38 3.51
N HIS A 72 4.22 -16.83 4.25
CA HIS A 72 3.23 -17.62 4.96
C HIS A 72 2.40 -18.50 3.99
N GLU A 73 2.08 -18.00 2.78
CA GLU A 73 1.38 -18.77 1.76
C GLU A 73 2.24 -19.94 1.25
N VAL A 74 3.53 -19.65 1.00
CA VAL A 74 4.51 -20.67 0.59
C VAL A 74 4.59 -21.77 1.62
N LEU A 75 4.73 -21.41 2.90
CA LEU A 75 4.86 -22.37 4.00
C LEU A 75 3.59 -23.19 4.24
N SER A 76 2.41 -22.62 3.97
CA SER A 76 1.13 -23.33 4.19
C SER A 76 0.73 -24.27 3.07
N LEU A 77 1.20 -24.07 1.83
CA LEU A 77 0.74 -24.77 0.64
C LEU A 77 1.80 -25.69 0.02
N SER A 78 3.06 -25.26 -0.07
CA SER A 78 4.08 -25.95 -0.84
C SER A 78 4.72 -27.12 -0.11
N ASN A 79 5.24 -28.09 -0.85
CA ASN A 79 6.05 -29.19 -0.33
C ASN A 79 7.53 -28.82 -0.26
N ARG A 80 7.98 -27.96 -1.17
CA ARG A 80 9.36 -27.48 -1.27
C ARG A 80 9.38 -26.07 -1.85
N VAL A 81 10.39 -25.31 -1.49
CA VAL A 81 10.56 -23.92 -1.91
C VAL A 81 11.86 -23.79 -2.68
N ALA A 82 11.76 -23.30 -3.92
CA ALA A 82 12.92 -22.91 -4.71
C ALA A 82 13.11 -21.40 -4.62
N VAL A 83 14.29 -20.96 -4.16
CA VAL A 83 14.58 -19.52 -4.00
C VAL A 83 15.38 -19.00 -5.19
N LEU A 84 14.86 -17.92 -5.78
CA LEU A 84 15.49 -17.16 -6.84
C LEU A 84 15.87 -15.77 -6.32
N ARG A 85 17.11 -15.33 -6.59
CA ARG A 85 17.60 -14.01 -6.18
C ARG A 85 18.38 -13.35 -7.31
N LYS A 86 17.92 -12.17 -7.77
CA LYS A 86 18.55 -11.42 -8.86
C LYS A 86 18.79 -12.28 -10.11
N GLY A 87 17.80 -13.10 -10.48
CA GLY A 87 17.86 -13.99 -11.63
C GLY A 87 18.73 -15.25 -11.45
N ARG A 88 19.23 -15.51 -10.24
CA ARG A 88 20.04 -16.70 -9.94
C ARG A 88 19.27 -17.66 -9.03
N TYR A 89 19.37 -18.94 -9.30
CA TYR A 89 18.90 -19.99 -8.41
C TYR A 89 19.83 -20.10 -7.19
N ILE A 90 19.27 -20.00 -6.00
CA ILE A 90 19.99 -20.03 -4.72
C ILE A 90 19.96 -21.43 -4.10
N GLY A 91 18.82 -22.11 -4.19
CA GLY A 91 18.64 -23.45 -3.64
C GLY A 91 17.18 -23.83 -3.56
N THR A 92 16.94 -25.10 -3.24
CA THR A 92 15.60 -25.62 -2.92
C THR A 92 15.65 -26.26 -1.53
N VAL A 93 14.69 -25.91 -0.71
CA VAL A 93 14.54 -26.47 0.66
C VAL A 93 13.17 -27.12 0.81
N PRO A 94 13.04 -28.23 1.58
CA PRO A 94 11.75 -28.76 1.99
C PRO A 94 11.01 -27.72 2.83
N THR A 95 9.71 -27.55 2.63
CA THR A 95 8.92 -26.58 3.40
C THR A 95 8.91 -26.91 4.90
N SER A 96 8.99 -28.18 5.26
CA SER A 96 9.07 -28.64 6.65
C SER A 96 10.33 -28.19 7.41
N GLU A 97 11.38 -27.79 6.68
CA GLU A 97 12.66 -27.31 7.24
C GLU A 97 12.81 -25.79 7.08
N ALA A 98 11.87 -25.14 6.41
CA ALA A 98 11.91 -23.72 6.11
C ALA A 98 11.14 -22.90 7.16
N THR A 99 11.64 -21.70 7.45
CA THR A 99 10.95 -20.65 8.21
C THR A 99 10.88 -19.39 7.36
N GLU A 100 9.97 -18.48 7.67
CA GLU A 100 9.91 -17.19 6.98
C GLU A 100 11.25 -16.45 7.03
N LEU A 101 11.91 -16.48 8.19
CA LEU A 101 13.22 -15.85 8.36
C LEU A 101 14.27 -16.51 7.46
N SER A 102 14.37 -17.85 7.46
CA SER A 102 15.36 -18.55 6.63
C SER A 102 15.15 -18.34 5.14
N LEU A 103 13.91 -18.35 4.68
CA LEU A 103 13.58 -18.05 3.28
C LEU A 103 13.90 -16.61 2.93
N THR A 104 13.61 -15.65 3.81
CA THR A 104 13.95 -14.24 3.63
C THR A 104 15.45 -14.05 3.53
N GLU A 105 16.24 -14.66 4.41
CA GLU A 105 17.70 -14.59 4.36
C GLU A 105 18.25 -15.17 3.04
N MET A 106 17.69 -16.27 2.54
CA MET A 106 18.06 -16.81 1.23
C MET A 106 17.70 -15.86 0.08
N MET A 107 16.53 -15.20 0.14
CA MET A 107 16.05 -14.25 -0.88
C MET A 107 16.86 -12.96 -0.88
N VAL A 108 17.22 -12.43 0.28
CA VAL A 108 17.98 -11.18 0.44
C VAL A 108 19.48 -11.43 0.32
N GLY A 109 19.98 -12.50 0.93
CA GLY A 109 21.39 -12.91 0.95
C GLY A 109 22.20 -12.37 2.12
N GLU A 110 21.52 -11.77 3.09
CA GLU A 110 22.07 -11.29 4.34
C GLU A 110 21.07 -11.52 5.48
N LYS A 111 21.51 -11.44 6.72
CA LYS A 111 20.61 -11.54 7.88
C LYS A 111 19.65 -10.36 7.90
N VAL A 112 18.35 -10.64 8.05
CA VAL A 112 17.27 -9.64 8.04
C VAL A 112 16.50 -9.72 9.36
N SER A 113 16.09 -8.59 9.88
CA SER A 113 15.06 -8.55 10.93
C SER A 113 13.70 -8.38 10.25
N LEU A 114 12.77 -9.28 10.52
CA LEU A 114 11.38 -9.19 10.07
C LEU A 114 10.49 -8.47 11.11
N ASP A 115 11.08 -7.80 12.08
CA ASP A 115 10.35 -7.00 13.06
C ASP A 115 10.09 -5.60 12.48
N ILE A 116 8.83 -5.24 12.33
CA ILE A 116 8.40 -3.90 11.90
C ILE A 116 8.67 -2.85 13.00
N GLY A 117 8.80 -3.28 14.26
CA GLY A 117 9.16 -2.41 15.37
C GLY A 117 8.10 -1.36 15.70
N ARG A 118 6.83 -1.75 15.74
CA ARG A 118 5.73 -0.83 16.08
C ARG A 118 5.78 -0.42 17.55
N GLU A 119 6.06 0.87 17.79
CA GLU A 119 5.96 1.48 19.11
C GLU A 119 4.52 1.86 19.46
N GLU A 120 4.24 2.04 20.76
CA GLU A 120 2.97 2.60 21.23
C GLU A 120 2.81 4.06 20.75
N PRO A 121 1.58 4.47 20.39
CA PRO A 121 1.30 5.85 20.04
C PRO A 121 1.65 6.81 21.19
N LYS A 122 2.29 7.93 20.86
CA LYS A 122 2.65 8.98 21.82
C LYS A 122 2.10 10.32 21.36
N ASP A 123 1.65 11.16 22.29
CA ASP A 123 1.17 12.53 22.01
C ASP A 123 0.12 12.60 20.90
N VAL A 124 -0.87 11.70 20.97
CA VAL A 124 -1.90 11.52 19.95
C VAL A 124 -2.75 12.80 19.83
N LYS A 125 -2.71 13.46 18.65
CA LYS A 125 -3.49 14.67 18.35
C LYS A 125 -4.27 14.47 17.06
N LYS A 126 -5.55 14.87 17.05
CA LYS A 126 -6.36 14.82 15.82
C LYS A 126 -5.71 15.70 14.74
N ARG A 127 -5.55 15.15 13.54
CA ARG A 127 -4.98 15.83 12.35
C ARG A 127 -5.98 15.98 11.22
N LEU A 128 -6.81 14.95 10.99
CA LEU A 128 -7.90 15.02 10.04
C LEU A 128 -9.19 14.50 10.67
N GLU A 129 -10.28 15.12 10.32
CA GLU A 129 -11.64 14.64 10.58
C GLU A 129 -12.35 14.57 9.24
N ILE A 130 -12.79 13.37 8.87
CA ILE A 130 -13.57 13.10 7.67
C ILE A 130 -14.99 12.81 8.09
N LYS A 131 -15.98 13.53 7.54
CA LYS A 131 -17.41 13.36 7.86
C LYS A 131 -18.25 13.22 6.63
N ASN A 132 -19.04 12.15 6.57
CA ASN A 132 -20.06 11.87 5.57
C ASN A 132 -19.55 11.99 4.11
N LEU A 133 -18.27 11.67 3.88
CA LEU A 133 -17.61 11.87 2.61
C LEU A 133 -18.22 10.99 1.52
N THR A 134 -18.70 11.62 0.45
CA THR A 134 -19.29 10.94 -0.71
C THR A 134 -18.60 11.41 -1.99
N CYS A 135 -18.09 10.45 -2.78
CA CYS A 135 -17.46 10.68 -4.07
C CYS A 135 -18.14 9.85 -5.16
N ILE A 136 -18.29 10.43 -6.35
CA ILE A 136 -18.84 9.79 -7.53
C ILE A 136 -17.82 9.88 -8.67
N ASP A 137 -17.60 8.77 -9.37
CA ASP A 137 -16.71 8.74 -10.52
C ASP A 137 -17.33 9.36 -11.77
N LYS A 138 -16.57 9.42 -12.87
CA LYS A 138 -16.99 9.97 -14.16
C LYS A 138 -18.15 9.19 -14.81
N ASN A 139 -18.40 7.95 -14.36
CA ASN A 139 -19.47 7.07 -14.86
C ASN A 139 -20.72 7.13 -13.97
N GLY A 140 -20.73 7.98 -12.95
CA GLY A 140 -21.86 8.11 -12.01
C GLY A 140 -21.88 7.04 -10.92
N VAL A 141 -20.81 6.25 -10.76
CA VAL A 141 -20.71 5.22 -9.72
C VAL A 141 -20.18 5.87 -8.43
N LYS A 142 -20.87 5.63 -7.32
CA LYS A 142 -20.38 6.03 -6.00
C LYS A 142 -19.15 5.21 -5.63
N THR A 143 -18.01 5.84 -5.54
CA THR A 143 -16.75 5.22 -5.12
C THR A 143 -16.53 5.34 -3.62
N LEU A 144 -17.09 6.37 -2.98
CA LEU A 144 -17.22 6.53 -1.53
C LEU A 144 -18.67 6.94 -1.21
N ASP A 145 -19.24 6.35 -0.18
CA ASP A 145 -20.62 6.58 0.25
C ASP A 145 -20.69 6.77 1.77
N ASN A 146 -20.86 8.02 2.19
CA ASN A 146 -21.03 8.42 3.60
C ASN A 146 -19.87 7.97 4.52
N VAL A 147 -18.62 8.12 4.09
CA VAL A 147 -17.41 7.70 4.82
C VAL A 147 -17.07 8.70 5.91
N SER A 148 -16.96 8.23 7.17
CA SER A 148 -16.60 9.06 8.31
C SER A 148 -15.55 8.36 9.20
N PHE A 149 -14.46 9.07 9.53
CA PHE A 149 -13.41 8.62 10.46
C PHE A 149 -12.46 9.77 10.81
N ASP A 150 -11.62 9.54 11.80
CA ASP A 150 -10.59 10.47 12.26
C ASP A 150 -9.18 9.90 12.00
N VAL A 151 -8.22 10.80 11.78
CA VAL A 151 -6.79 10.48 11.67
C VAL A 151 -6.02 11.26 12.72
N TYR A 152 -5.12 10.58 13.42
CA TYR A 152 -4.39 11.16 14.54
C TYR A 152 -2.88 11.17 14.27
N GLY A 153 -2.20 12.25 14.68
CA GLY A 153 -0.75 12.34 14.73
C GLY A 153 -0.19 11.38 15.78
N GLY A 154 0.97 10.78 15.50
CA GLY A 154 1.56 9.75 16.35
C GLY A 154 0.93 8.37 16.22
N GLU A 155 -0.03 8.19 15.29
CA GLU A 155 -0.65 6.90 14.96
C GLU A 155 -0.44 6.54 13.48
N VAL A 156 -0.44 5.25 13.18
CA VAL A 156 -0.60 4.69 11.84
C VAL A 156 -2.02 4.16 11.71
N LEU A 157 -2.82 4.78 10.84
CA LEU A 157 -4.13 4.27 10.44
C LEU A 157 -3.94 3.42 9.18
N GLY A 158 -4.08 2.10 9.32
CA GLY A 158 -4.16 1.17 8.20
C GLY A 158 -5.52 1.26 7.52
N ILE A 159 -5.57 1.16 6.19
CA ILE A 159 -6.82 1.04 5.45
C ILE A 159 -6.85 -0.30 4.74
N ALA A 160 -7.77 -1.17 5.15
CA ALA A 160 -8.04 -2.47 4.55
C ALA A 160 -9.28 -2.41 3.66
N GLY A 161 -9.31 -3.24 2.62
CA GLY A 161 -10.46 -3.38 1.73
C GLY A 161 -10.09 -4.17 0.48
N ILE A 162 -11.06 -4.81 -0.15
CA ILE A 162 -10.87 -5.47 -1.44
C ILE A 162 -10.56 -4.39 -2.50
N ALA A 163 -9.77 -4.73 -3.51
CA ALA A 163 -9.46 -3.83 -4.61
C ALA A 163 -10.74 -3.21 -5.21
N GLY A 164 -10.78 -1.88 -5.28
CA GLY A 164 -11.96 -1.14 -5.74
C GLY A 164 -12.98 -0.78 -4.65
N SER A 165 -12.67 -1.01 -3.36
CA SER A 165 -13.54 -0.59 -2.25
C SER A 165 -13.40 0.90 -1.87
N GLY A 166 -12.69 1.72 -2.66
CA GLY A 166 -12.60 3.17 -2.44
C GLY A 166 -11.32 3.65 -1.74
N GLN A 167 -10.36 2.78 -1.44
CA GLN A 167 -9.13 3.13 -0.71
C GLN A 167 -8.32 4.24 -1.44
N LYS A 168 -8.15 4.09 -2.75
CA LYS A 168 -7.44 5.06 -3.60
C LYS A 168 -8.18 6.37 -3.66
N GLU A 169 -9.49 6.31 -3.93
CA GLU A 169 -10.38 7.46 -4.06
C GLU A 169 -10.41 8.27 -2.75
N LEU A 170 -10.35 7.59 -1.59
CA LEU A 170 -10.28 8.23 -0.29
C LEU A 170 -9.00 9.07 -0.12
N LEU A 171 -7.83 8.51 -0.42
CA LEU A 171 -6.57 9.27 -0.34
C LEU A 171 -6.53 10.41 -1.36
N GLU A 172 -7.03 10.19 -2.57
CA GLU A 172 -7.12 11.23 -3.59
C GLU A 172 -8.10 12.34 -3.21
N ALA A 173 -9.22 12.03 -2.54
CA ALA A 173 -10.15 13.02 -2.01
C ALA A 173 -9.49 13.91 -0.95
N VAL A 174 -8.77 13.33 0.01
CA VAL A 174 -8.01 14.08 1.02
C VAL A 174 -6.91 14.93 0.38
N ALA A 175 -6.28 14.47 -0.70
CA ALA A 175 -5.27 15.21 -1.44
C ALA A 175 -5.84 16.33 -2.34
N GLY A 176 -7.18 16.44 -2.47
CA GLY A 176 -7.86 17.41 -3.34
C GLY A 176 -7.81 17.03 -4.82
N LEU A 177 -7.66 15.72 -5.12
CA LEU A 177 -7.58 15.18 -6.49
C LEU A 177 -8.92 14.59 -6.97
N GLN A 178 -9.90 14.43 -6.08
CA GLN A 178 -11.25 13.92 -6.38
C GLN A 178 -12.30 15.03 -6.23
N ILE A 179 -13.41 14.91 -6.96
CA ILE A 179 -14.58 15.75 -6.78
C ILE A 179 -15.43 15.12 -5.65
N ILE A 180 -15.60 15.89 -4.58
CA ILE A 180 -16.41 15.52 -3.42
C ILE A 180 -17.83 16.03 -3.66
N GLN A 181 -18.82 15.14 -3.58
CA GLN A 181 -20.23 15.47 -3.78
C GLN A 181 -20.89 15.94 -2.47
N ASP A 182 -20.51 15.31 -1.36
CA ASP A 182 -21.03 15.60 -0.03
C ASP A 182 -20.00 15.27 1.05
N GLY A 183 -20.14 15.90 2.23
CA GLY A 183 -19.27 15.71 3.37
C GLY A 183 -18.20 16.77 3.53
N SER A 184 -17.34 16.59 4.53
CA SER A 184 -16.27 17.52 4.88
C SER A 184 -14.98 16.81 5.22
N ILE A 185 -13.86 17.49 4.99
CA ILE A 185 -12.51 17.06 5.39
C ILE A 185 -11.85 18.23 6.13
N THR A 186 -11.80 18.15 7.45
CA THR A 186 -11.22 19.20 8.28
C THR A 186 -9.81 18.81 8.73
N TYR A 187 -8.84 19.66 8.45
CA TYR A 187 -7.47 19.55 8.95
C TYR A 187 -7.30 20.36 10.25
N PHE A 188 -6.59 19.78 11.22
CA PHE A 188 -6.26 20.38 12.52
C PHE A 188 -4.75 20.63 12.60
N ALA A 189 -4.35 21.91 12.68
CA ALA A 189 -2.97 22.31 12.86
C ALA A 189 -2.50 22.16 14.32
N ASP A 190 -1.21 22.37 14.59
CA ASP A 190 -0.63 22.27 15.94
C ASP A 190 -1.19 23.32 16.92
N ASP A 191 -1.57 24.48 16.41
CA ASP A 191 -2.22 25.58 17.16
C ASP A 191 -3.73 25.40 17.31
N ASN A 192 -4.27 24.23 16.94
CA ASN A 192 -5.71 23.90 16.90
C ASN A 192 -6.51 24.70 15.85
N THR A 193 -5.87 25.41 14.94
CA THR A 193 -6.56 26.01 13.78
C THR A 193 -7.17 24.93 12.93
N GLN A 194 -8.45 25.10 12.58
CA GLN A 194 -9.20 24.18 11.74
C GLN A 194 -9.31 24.74 10.31
N THR A 195 -9.10 23.86 9.33
CA THR A 195 -9.15 24.26 7.94
C THR A 195 -9.91 23.23 7.13
N GLU A 196 -11.02 23.65 6.50
CA GLU A 196 -11.76 22.80 5.56
C GLU A 196 -10.97 22.62 4.26
N LEU A 197 -10.83 21.36 3.80
CA LEU A 197 -10.07 21.02 2.59
C LEU A 197 -10.96 20.78 1.37
N VAL A 198 -12.25 20.49 1.53
CA VAL A 198 -13.18 20.25 0.42
C VAL A 198 -13.25 21.47 -0.50
N GLY A 199 -13.21 21.23 -1.81
CA GLY A 199 -13.24 22.26 -2.84
C GLY A 199 -11.90 23.01 -3.04
N LYS A 200 -10.87 22.71 -2.25
CA LYS A 200 -9.53 23.27 -2.46
C LYS A 200 -8.70 22.40 -3.40
N SER A 201 -7.98 23.07 -4.31
CA SER A 201 -7.00 22.36 -5.13
C SER A 201 -5.79 21.89 -4.30
N PRO A 202 -5.05 20.86 -4.72
CA PRO A 202 -3.84 20.41 -4.02
C PRO A 202 -2.83 21.53 -3.77
N LEU A 203 -2.72 22.49 -4.71
CA LEU A 203 -1.84 23.64 -4.57
C LEU A 203 -2.37 24.64 -3.52
N ALA A 204 -3.69 24.84 -3.44
CA ALA A 204 -4.31 25.70 -2.43
C ALA A 204 -4.16 25.10 -1.04
N ILE A 205 -4.38 23.80 -0.89
CA ILE A 205 -4.16 23.06 0.36
C ILE A 205 -2.72 23.28 0.86
N ARG A 206 -1.74 23.15 -0.03
CA ARG A 206 -0.33 23.42 0.31
C ARG A 206 -0.08 24.88 0.73
N LYS A 207 -0.66 25.86 0.03
CA LYS A 207 -0.44 27.29 0.30
C LYS A 207 -0.94 27.75 1.68
N ILE A 208 -1.95 27.10 2.22
CA ILE A 208 -2.47 27.39 3.58
C ILE A 208 -1.66 26.72 4.68
N GLY A 209 -0.54 26.07 4.33
CA GLY A 209 0.36 25.45 5.29
C GLY A 209 -0.04 24.04 5.72
N VAL A 210 -1.07 23.46 5.10
CA VAL A 210 -1.44 22.06 5.36
C VAL A 210 -0.39 21.12 4.76
N ALA A 211 0.35 20.46 5.61
CA ALA A 211 1.47 19.62 5.21
C ALA A 211 0.98 18.17 4.91
N LEU A 212 0.36 18.01 3.75
CA LEU A 212 -0.02 16.70 3.22
C LEU A 212 1.05 16.16 2.28
N SER A 213 1.49 14.94 2.53
CA SER A 213 2.37 14.19 1.62
C SER A 213 1.65 12.94 1.14
N PHE A 214 1.61 12.75 -0.18
CA PHE A 214 0.92 11.63 -0.82
C PHE A 214 1.89 10.80 -1.65
N VAL A 215 1.95 9.50 -1.34
CA VAL A 215 2.71 8.50 -2.08
C VAL A 215 1.71 7.63 -2.84
N PRO A 216 1.49 7.89 -4.15
CA PRO A 216 0.51 7.17 -4.95
C PRO A 216 1.00 5.76 -5.32
N GLU A 217 0.06 4.90 -5.72
CA GLU A 217 0.34 3.59 -6.30
C GLU A 217 1.14 3.72 -7.60
N ASP A 218 0.72 4.61 -8.50
CA ASP A 218 1.46 4.89 -9.73
C ASP A 218 2.63 5.83 -9.48
N ARG A 219 3.80 5.23 -9.34
CA ARG A 219 5.06 5.90 -8.98
C ARG A 219 5.52 6.90 -10.04
N LEU A 220 5.37 6.56 -11.33
CA LEU A 220 5.90 7.33 -12.46
C LEU A 220 4.84 8.13 -13.22
N GLY A 221 3.55 7.80 -13.06
CA GLY A 221 2.44 8.57 -13.63
C GLY A 221 1.97 9.70 -12.73
N MET A 222 1.96 9.47 -11.41
CA MET A 222 1.46 10.45 -10.43
C MET A 222 2.53 10.88 -9.41
N GLY A 223 3.49 10.02 -9.10
CA GLY A 223 4.49 10.26 -8.05
C GLY A 223 5.69 11.06 -8.51
N LEU A 224 6.41 10.56 -9.50
CA LEU A 224 7.67 11.11 -10.02
C LEU A 224 7.60 11.29 -11.54
N VAL A 225 8.40 12.20 -12.06
CA VAL A 225 8.53 12.41 -13.50
C VAL A 225 9.67 11.54 -14.04
N ALA A 226 9.35 10.53 -14.83
CA ALA A 226 10.24 9.47 -15.27
C ALA A 226 11.52 9.98 -15.99
N ASN A 227 11.41 11.02 -16.80
CA ASN A 227 12.51 11.58 -17.59
C ASN A 227 13.36 12.64 -16.85
N MET A 228 12.89 13.14 -15.70
CA MET A 228 13.66 14.05 -14.86
C MET A 228 14.66 13.30 -14.00
N ASP A 229 15.75 13.94 -13.64
CA ASP A 229 16.74 13.41 -12.72
C ASP A 229 16.22 13.40 -11.25
N LEU A 230 17.02 12.82 -10.33
CA LEU A 230 16.64 12.73 -8.93
C LEU A 230 16.46 14.13 -8.31
N THR A 231 17.40 15.05 -8.58
CA THR A 231 17.40 16.39 -8.02
C THR A 231 16.18 17.20 -8.49
N ASP A 232 15.87 17.10 -9.79
CA ASP A 232 14.72 17.79 -10.35
C ASP A 232 13.39 17.24 -9.80
N ASN A 233 13.29 15.92 -9.63
CA ASN A 233 12.13 15.32 -8.99
C ASN A 233 11.93 15.76 -7.52
N VAL A 234 13.01 15.89 -6.76
CA VAL A 234 12.93 16.43 -5.39
C VAL A 234 12.57 17.91 -5.42
N MET A 235 13.09 18.68 -6.38
CA MET A 235 12.81 20.11 -6.57
C MET A 235 11.34 20.39 -6.93
N LEU A 236 10.60 19.46 -7.54
CA LEU A 236 9.17 19.64 -7.87
C LEU A 236 8.32 20.06 -6.65
N ARG A 237 8.74 19.74 -5.44
CA ARG A 237 8.04 20.14 -4.21
C ARG A 237 8.45 21.53 -3.70
N SER A 238 9.57 22.09 -4.16
CA SER A 238 10.18 23.32 -3.64
C SER A 238 10.58 24.36 -4.69
N TYR A 239 10.29 24.14 -5.97
CA TYR A 239 10.73 25.07 -7.04
C TYR A 239 10.17 26.49 -6.91
N ARG A 240 9.07 26.67 -6.15
CA ARG A 240 8.43 27.98 -5.90
C ARG A 240 8.87 28.64 -4.58
N ASP A 241 9.73 27.99 -3.81
CA ASP A 241 10.15 28.51 -2.49
C ASP A 241 11.22 29.61 -2.63
N GLY A 242 11.75 29.84 -3.82
CA GLY A 242 12.75 30.89 -4.14
C GLY A 242 12.14 32.25 -4.39
N LYS A 243 12.88 33.34 -4.06
CA LYS A 243 12.47 34.75 -4.26
C LYS A 243 12.90 35.33 -5.63
N GLY A 244 13.28 34.54 -6.61
CA GLY A 244 13.83 34.99 -7.88
C GLY A 244 13.21 34.34 -9.10
N SER A 245 13.53 34.86 -10.29
CA SER A 245 13.12 34.29 -11.57
C SER A 245 13.95 33.05 -11.99
N PHE A 246 15.01 32.75 -11.27
CA PHE A 246 15.90 31.62 -11.54
C PHE A 246 15.69 30.49 -10.53
N LEU A 247 15.71 29.24 -11.03
CA LEU A 247 15.61 28.05 -10.18
C LEU A 247 16.92 27.84 -9.39
N ASN A 248 16.81 27.76 -8.08
CA ASN A 248 17.95 27.41 -7.22
C ASN A 248 17.96 25.88 -6.95
N ARG A 249 18.93 25.17 -7.53
CA ARG A 249 19.08 23.72 -7.38
C ARG A 249 19.93 23.32 -6.17
N LYS A 250 20.53 24.25 -5.41
CA LYS A 250 21.45 23.93 -4.32
C LYS A 250 20.74 23.14 -3.21
N ASN A 251 19.69 23.72 -2.63
CA ASN A 251 18.93 23.05 -1.55
C ASN A 251 18.26 21.74 -2.00
N PRO A 252 17.61 21.66 -3.19
CA PRO A 252 17.10 20.39 -3.72
C PRO A 252 18.20 19.33 -3.86
N LYS A 253 19.41 19.71 -4.32
CA LYS A 253 20.54 18.79 -4.46
C LYS A 253 20.98 18.25 -3.11
N GLU A 254 21.19 19.10 -2.10
CA GLU A 254 21.53 18.70 -0.74
C GLU A 254 20.48 17.76 -0.10
N ARG A 255 19.18 18.05 -0.34
CA ARG A 255 18.09 17.15 0.08
C ARG A 255 18.15 15.80 -0.64
N THR A 256 18.45 15.80 -1.93
CA THR A 256 18.57 14.57 -2.73
C THR A 256 19.74 13.73 -2.26
N GLU A 257 20.89 14.35 -1.95
CA GLU A 257 22.06 13.67 -1.37
C GLU A 257 21.69 12.96 -0.06
N LYS A 258 20.99 13.65 0.85
CA LYS A 258 20.50 13.05 2.10
C LYS A 258 19.53 11.89 1.89
N ILE A 259 18.65 11.99 0.90
CA ILE A 259 17.70 10.90 0.54
C ILE A 259 18.50 9.70 0.00
N VAL A 260 19.43 9.93 -0.93
CA VAL A 260 20.22 8.87 -1.55
C VAL A 260 21.06 8.14 -0.52
N GLU A 261 21.74 8.89 0.36
CA GLU A 261 22.60 8.34 1.42
C GLU A 261 21.76 7.64 2.50
N GLY A 262 20.76 8.34 3.05
CA GLY A 262 19.97 7.85 4.20
C GLY A 262 19.07 6.66 3.86
N LEU A 263 18.65 6.51 2.60
CA LEU A 263 17.81 5.38 2.15
C LEU A 263 18.57 4.36 1.30
N HIS A 264 19.89 4.52 1.20
CA HIS A 264 20.74 3.63 0.39
C HIS A 264 20.19 3.43 -1.03
N VAL A 265 19.89 4.56 -1.72
CA VAL A 265 19.40 4.52 -3.10
C VAL A 265 20.55 4.18 -4.04
N VAL A 266 20.43 3.08 -4.77
CA VAL A 266 21.43 2.67 -5.75
C VAL A 266 21.23 3.46 -7.04
N THR A 267 22.14 4.39 -7.33
CA THR A 267 22.11 5.22 -8.53
C THR A 267 23.53 5.54 -8.98
N PRO A 268 23.81 5.64 -10.29
CA PRO A 268 25.10 6.07 -10.81
C PRO A 268 25.43 7.52 -10.43
N SER A 269 24.44 8.40 -10.40
CA SER A 269 24.58 9.82 -10.05
C SER A 269 23.24 10.46 -9.72
N LEU A 270 23.24 11.66 -9.11
CA LEU A 270 22.02 12.43 -8.87
C LEU A 270 21.36 12.94 -10.16
N SER A 271 22.10 13.00 -11.27
CA SER A 271 21.61 13.40 -12.59
C SER A 271 21.04 12.21 -13.39
N THR A 272 20.93 11.04 -12.78
CA THR A 272 20.32 9.86 -13.42
C THR A 272 18.81 10.05 -13.54
N PRO A 273 18.20 9.91 -14.74
CA PRO A 273 16.75 9.93 -14.89
C PRO A 273 16.09 8.81 -14.07
N ILE A 274 15.00 9.14 -13.37
CA ILE A 274 14.29 8.21 -12.47
C ILE A 274 13.91 6.88 -13.16
N ARG A 275 13.52 6.92 -14.44
CA ARG A 275 13.17 5.72 -15.23
C ARG A 275 14.28 4.68 -15.36
N LYS A 276 15.53 5.05 -15.07
CA LYS A 276 16.69 4.14 -15.10
C LYS A 276 16.95 3.43 -13.78
N LEU A 277 16.23 3.79 -12.75
CA LEU A 277 16.32 3.15 -11.43
C LEU A 277 15.45 1.89 -11.38
N SER A 278 15.81 0.95 -10.51
CA SER A 278 14.92 -0.17 -10.16
C SER A 278 13.67 0.33 -9.43
N GLY A 279 12.58 -0.45 -9.46
CA GLY A 279 11.32 -0.09 -8.80
C GLY A 279 11.50 0.24 -7.31
N GLY A 280 12.33 -0.51 -6.59
CA GLY A 280 12.66 -0.24 -5.19
C GLY A 280 13.37 1.10 -5.00
N ASN A 281 14.34 1.44 -5.85
CA ASN A 281 15.02 2.74 -5.75
C ASN A 281 14.09 3.90 -6.15
N VAL A 282 13.22 3.73 -7.13
CA VAL A 282 12.17 4.72 -7.46
C VAL A 282 11.31 4.98 -6.24
N GLN A 283 10.87 3.94 -5.53
CA GLN A 283 10.03 4.06 -4.34
C GLN A 283 10.76 4.76 -3.18
N LYS A 284 12.02 4.41 -2.93
CA LYS A 284 12.85 5.07 -1.91
C LYS A 284 12.97 6.57 -2.18
N VAL A 285 13.21 6.97 -3.44
CA VAL A 285 13.25 8.40 -3.82
C VAL A 285 11.89 9.08 -3.61
N LEU A 286 10.79 8.43 -3.99
CA LEU A 286 9.45 8.99 -3.83
C LEU A 286 9.10 9.19 -2.35
N VAL A 287 9.22 8.15 -1.54
CA VAL A 287 8.95 8.23 -0.09
C VAL A 287 9.89 9.20 0.60
N GLY A 288 11.19 9.15 0.28
CA GLY A 288 12.18 10.07 0.83
C GLY A 288 11.87 11.53 0.52
N ARG A 289 11.43 11.85 -0.72
CA ARG A 289 10.98 13.20 -1.10
C ARG A 289 9.79 13.67 -0.26
N GLU A 290 8.79 12.82 -0.08
CA GLU A 290 7.59 13.18 0.68
C GLU A 290 7.90 13.38 2.17
N ILE A 291 8.73 12.53 2.76
CA ILE A 291 9.18 12.64 4.16
C ILE A 291 10.07 13.88 4.37
N ALA A 292 10.94 14.20 3.42
CA ALA A 292 11.83 15.35 3.52
C ALA A 292 11.11 16.70 3.55
N ASN A 293 9.81 16.73 3.24
CA ASN A 293 8.96 17.92 3.38
C ASN A 293 8.42 18.11 4.81
N ALA A 294 8.79 17.25 5.77
CA ALA A 294 8.31 17.27 7.16
C ALA A 294 6.77 17.36 7.24
N PRO A 295 6.05 16.37 6.70
CA PRO A 295 4.59 16.41 6.66
C PRO A 295 3.99 16.30 8.07
N SER A 296 2.83 16.92 8.30
CA SER A 296 1.98 16.63 9.46
C SER A 296 1.06 15.45 9.22
N VAL A 297 0.76 15.16 7.94
CA VAL A 297 0.00 14.00 7.48
C VAL A 297 0.73 13.34 6.31
N LEU A 298 1.08 12.09 6.45
CA LEU A 298 1.67 11.26 5.40
C LEU A 298 0.67 10.19 4.97
N MET A 299 0.30 10.20 3.69
CA MET A 299 -0.61 9.21 3.11
C MET A 299 0.13 8.35 2.11
N THR A 300 0.01 7.03 2.22
CA THR A 300 0.67 6.09 1.32
C THR A 300 -0.32 5.08 0.75
N ALA A 301 -0.33 4.91 -0.56
CA ALA A 301 -1.11 3.89 -1.24
C ALA A 301 -0.17 2.84 -1.83
N TYR A 302 -0.25 1.62 -1.31
CA TYR A 302 0.48 0.46 -1.81
C TYR A 302 2.00 0.71 -1.94
N ALA A 303 2.59 1.39 -0.95
CA ALA A 303 3.96 1.89 -0.99
C ALA A 303 5.02 0.79 -1.21
N VAL A 304 4.72 -0.45 -0.87
CA VAL A 304 5.65 -1.59 -0.99
C VAL A 304 5.30 -2.57 -2.09
N ARG A 305 4.23 -2.36 -2.82
CA ARG A 305 3.76 -3.27 -3.88
C ARG A 305 4.85 -3.52 -4.93
N GLY A 306 5.16 -4.81 -5.18
CA GLY A 306 6.18 -5.23 -6.15
C GLY A 306 7.60 -4.81 -5.78
N LEU A 307 7.91 -4.65 -4.49
CA LEU A 307 9.24 -4.45 -3.97
C LEU A 307 9.79 -5.75 -3.38
N ASP A 308 11.11 -5.82 -3.28
CA ASP A 308 11.74 -6.89 -2.49
C ASP A 308 11.52 -6.65 -0.99
N ILE A 309 11.61 -7.73 -0.22
CA ILE A 309 11.35 -7.73 1.23
C ILE A 309 12.19 -6.68 1.96
N ASN A 310 13.49 -6.59 1.67
CA ASN A 310 14.38 -5.65 2.36
C ASN A 310 13.98 -4.19 2.14
N THR A 311 13.63 -3.85 0.89
CA THR A 311 13.11 -2.51 0.57
C THR A 311 11.78 -2.24 1.27
N SER A 312 10.88 -3.24 1.36
CA SER A 312 9.60 -3.12 2.05
C SER A 312 9.78 -2.80 3.54
N TYR A 313 10.65 -3.55 4.24
CA TYR A 313 10.95 -3.27 5.65
C TYR A 313 11.60 -1.91 5.86
N THR A 314 12.48 -1.47 4.94
CA THR A 314 13.01 -0.10 4.97
C THR A 314 11.90 0.94 4.95
N ILE A 315 10.87 0.75 4.12
CA ILE A 315 9.71 1.66 4.06
C ILE A 315 8.87 1.59 5.35
N TYR A 316 8.64 0.41 5.93
CA TYR A 316 7.91 0.26 7.20
C TYR A 316 8.65 0.98 8.35
N HIS A 317 9.97 0.83 8.45
CA HIS A 317 10.77 1.57 9.43
C HIS A 317 10.68 3.08 9.23
N LEU A 318 10.68 3.57 7.99
CA LEU A 318 10.50 5.00 7.71
C LEU A 318 9.12 5.49 8.16
N ILE A 319 8.06 4.71 7.94
CA ILE A 319 6.70 5.01 8.39
C ILE A 319 6.68 5.11 9.93
N ASN A 320 7.26 4.13 10.64
CA ASN A 320 7.34 4.16 12.10
C ASN A 320 8.15 5.34 12.62
N GLN A 321 9.24 5.72 11.95
CA GLN A 321 10.00 6.93 12.29
C GLN A 321 9.16 8.21 12.10
N GLN A 322 8.26 8.29 11.11
CA GLN A 322 7.37 9.43 10.96
C GLN A 322 6.32 9.45 12.07
N LYS A 323 5.70 8.30 12.38
CA LYS A 323 4.81 8.14 13.54
C LYS A 323 5.47 8.64 14.83
N ALA A 324 6.69 8.17 15.13
CA ALA A 324 7.44 8.58 16.32
C ALA A 324 7.71 10.09 16.41
N LYS A 325 7.71 10.81 15.27
CA LYS A 325 7.80 12.26 15.17
C LYS A 325 6.45 12.98 15.32
N GLY A 326 5.36 12.27 15.60
CA GLY A 326 4.02 12.83 15.73
C GLY A 326 3.29 13.06 14.40
N VAL A 327 3.82 12.53 13.28
CA VAL A 327 3.14 12.57 11.98
C VAL A 327 1.93 11.64 12.02
N ALA A 328 0.80 12.09 11.47
CA ALA A 328 -0.35 11.23 11.21
C ALA A 328 -0.09 10.41 9.94
N VAL A 329 -0.05 9.09 10.04
CA VAL A 329 0.22 8.23 8.89
C VAL A 329 -1.05 7.50 8.49
N VAL A 330 -1.41 7.57 7.20
CA VAL A 330 -2.45 6.75 6.59
C VAL A 330 -1.77 5.80 5.61
N TYR A 331 -1.91 4.50 5.86
CA TYR A 331 -1.26 3.45 5.08
C TYR A 331 -2.30 2.52 4.46
N VAL A 332 -2.34 2.47 3.13
CA VAL A 332 -3.12 1.48 2.38
C VAL A 332 -2.19 0.35 1.96
N GLY A 333 -2.50 -0.87 2.39
CA GLY A 333 -1.74 -2.07 2.08
C GLY A 333 -2.61 -3.21 1.58
N GLU A 334 -2.02 -4.13 0.83
CA GLU A 334 -2.69 -5.35 0.35
C GLU A 334 -2.54 -6.51 1.33
N ASP A 335 -1.45 -6.51 2.10
CA ASP A 335 -1.12 -7.58 3.04
C ASP A 335 -1.68 -7.25 4.42
N LEU A 336 -2.65 -8.07 4.87
CA LEU A 336 -3.30 -7.89 6.17
C LEU A 336 -2.35 -8.22 7.34
N ASP A 337 -1.39 -9.12 7.16
CA ASP A 337 -0.41 -9.42 8.21
C ASP A 337 0.45 -8.18 8.47
N VAL A 338 0.91 -7.53 7.41
CA VAL A 338 1.63 -6.25 7.51
C VAL A 338 0.76 -5.15 8.11
N LEU A 339 -0.52 -5.05 7.72
CA LEU A 339 -1.43 -4.06 8.29
C LEU A 339 -1.61 -4.27 9.80
N LEU A 340 -1.76 -5.52 10.24
CA LEU A 340 -1.89 -5.87 11.66
C LEU A 340 -0.61 -5.59 12.45
N GLU A 341 0.56 -5.70 11.84
CA GLU A 341 1.84 -5.43 12.51
C GLU A 341 2.23 -3.95 12.49
N LEU A 342 1.92 -3.21 11.42
CA LEU A 342 2.34 -1.82 11.22
C LEU A 342 1.36 -0.81 11.81
N ALA A 343 0.04 -1.04 11.63
CA ALA A 343 -0.98 -0.08 12.00
C ALA A 343 -1.32 -0.13 13.49
N ASP A 344 -1.75 1.00 14.06
CA ASP A 344 -2.35 1.07 15.38
C ASP A 344 -3.84 0.80 15.31
N LYS A 345 -4.50 1.35 14.30
CA LYS A 345 -5.92 1.13 14.00
C LYS A 345 -6.08 0.75 12.53
N ILE A 346 -7.08 -0.04 12.22
CA ILE A 346 -7.42 -0.42 10.85
C ILE A 346 -8.84 0.04 10.53
N LEU A 347 -8.95 0.93 9.56
CA LEU A 347 -10.21 1.31 8.91
C LEU A 347 -10.49 0.28 7.83
N VAL A 348 -11.65 -0.38 7.89
CA VAL A 348 -12.06 -1.37 6.89
C VAL A 348 -13.09 -0.77 5.95
N LEU A 349 -12.79 -0.78 4.66
CA LEU A 349 -13.68 -0.34 3.59
C LEU A 349 -14.28 -1.55 2.85
N CYS A 350 -15.58 -1.49 2.61
CA CYS A 350 -16.30 -2.44 1.78
C CYS A 350 -17.24 -1.67 0.84
N ALA A 351 -17.07 -1.87 -0.48
CA ALA A 351 -17.90 -1.24 -1.51
C ALA A 351 -18.13 0.28 -1.31
N GLY A 352 -17.08 1.02 -0.97
CA GLY A 352 -17.11 2.48 -0.79
C GLY A 352 -17.63 2.95 0.57
N LYS A 353 -17.93 2.06 1.51
CA LYS A 353 -18.45 2.37 2.85
C LYS A 353 -17.48 1.89 3.94
N VAL A 354 -17.56 2.52 5.11
CA VAL A 354 -16.83 2.08 6.30
C VAL A 354 -17.57 0.90 6.92
N SER A 355 -16.93 -0.28 6.97
CA SER A 355 -17.42 -1.44 7.72
C SER A 355 -17.10 -1.34 9.20
N GLY A 356 -16.07 -0.60 9.56
CA GLY A 356 -15.67 -0.33 10.93
C GLY A 356 -14.23 0.13 11.05
N VAL A 357 -13.86 0.55 12.28
CA VAL A 357 -12.49 0.85 12.69
C VAL A 357 -12.14 -0.05 13.86
N VAL A 358 -11.07 -0.82 13.74
CA VAL A 358 -10.64 -1.77 14.77
C VAL A 358 -9.23 -1.46 15.26
N ASP A 359 -8.93 -1.82 16.49
CA ASP A 359 -7.57 -1.78 17.02
C ASP A 359 -6.78 -2.96 16.45
N ALA A 360 -5.63 -2.66 15.80
CA ALA A 360 -4.83 -3.65 15.11
C ALA A 360 -4.17 -4.68 16.07
N ARG A 361 -4.06 -4.35 17.38
CA ARG A 361 -3.48 -5.25 18.38
C ARG A 361 -4.47 -6.27 18.92
N SER A 362 -5.76 -5.98 18.84
CA SER A 362 -6.83 -6.81 19.42
C SER A 362 -7.70 -7.50 18.39
N THR A 363 -7.44 -7.28 17.08
CA THR A 363 -8.19 -7.91 15.99
C THR A 363 -7.37 -9.00 15.28
N THR A 364 -8.03 -9.83 14.50
CA THR A 364 -7.38 -10.90 13.71
C THR A 364 -7.57 -10.67 12.22
N LYS A 365 -6.74 -11.34 11.43
CA LYS A 365 -6.80 -11.32 9.96
C LYS A 365 -8.18 -11.76 9.43
N GLU A 366 -8.75 -12.80 10.05
CA GLU A 366 -10.05 -13.36 9.69
C GLU A 366 -11.18 -12.35 9.97
N GLN A 367 -11.11 -11.62 11.10
CA GLN A 367 -12.08 -10.59 11.44
C GLN A 367 -12.04 -9.44 10.44
N VAL A 368 -10.84 -8.91 10.14
CA VAL A 368 -10.67 -7.87 9.13
C VAL A 368 -11.14 -8.36 7.76
N GLY A 369 -10.77 -9.58 7.36
CA GLY A 369 -11.21 -10.18 6.10
C GLY A 369 -12.73 -10.32 5.99
N LEU A 370 -13.40 -10.70 7.09
CA LEU A 370 -14.86 -10.77 7.13
C LEU A 370 -15.51 -9.38 6.95
N MET A 371 -14.95 -8.35 7.60
CA MET A 371 -15.43 -6.96 7.47
C MET A 371 -15.22 -6.40 6.06
N MET A 372 -14.21 -6.87 5.32
CA MET A 372 -13.98 -6.47 3.92
C MET A 372 -15.05 -7.01 2.96
N THR A 373 -15.76 -8.08 3.33
CA THR A 373 -16.77 -8.76 2.48
C THR A 373 -18.19 -8.49 2.90
N LYS A 374 -18.45 -8.15 4.15
CA LYS A 374 -19.80 -7.90 4.68
C LYS A 374 -19.91 -6.47 5.16
N HIS A 375 -20.90 -5.76 4.63
CA HIS A 375 -21.34 -4.50 5.24
C HIS A 375 -22.06 -4.85 6.54
N THR A 376 -21.49 -4.52 7.69
CA THR A 376 -22.21 -4.59 8.96
C THR A 376 -23.20 -3.43 9.00
N GLU A 377 -24.49 -3.71 8.71
CA GLU A 377 -25.59 -2.79 9.00
C GLU A 377 -25.89 -2.79 10.52
N GLU A 378 -24.93 -2.52 11.36
CA GLU A 378 -25.15 -2.35 12.81
C GLU A 378 -24.38 -1.14 13.31
N GLY A 379 -25.14 -0.05 13.45
CA GLY A 379 -24.63 1.19 14.02
C GLY A 379 -25.61 2.35 13.87
N MET A 380 -26.92 2.11 14.16
CA MET A 380 -27.80 3.20 14.57
C MET A 380 -27.75 3.39 16.08
#